data_e5b3dad5af59fead7c82f40a9c75c7a2
#
_entry.id   e5b3dad5af59fead7c82f40a9c75c7a2
#
_cell.length_a   1.000
_cell.length_b   1.000
_cell.length_c   1.000
_cell.angle_alpha   90.00
_cell.angle_beta   90.00
_cell.angle_gamma   90.00
#
_symmetry.space_group_name_H-M   'P 1'
#
loop_
_entity.id
_entity.type
_entity.pdbx_description
1 polymer ?
#
loop_
_entity_poly.entity_id
_entity_poly.type
_entity_poly.pdbx_seq_one_letter_code
_entity_poly.pdbx_strand_id
1 'polypeptide(L)'
;MKKVFSSIVLLLVLSLANSFAQNKPAAGTTQKATVPISYGIVVDNSGSFRSMLDRIIEIAKDIVEENKADDETFLVRFVSTDKISLLQDFTVSKDELHRAADEMYVEGGLTAILDAVDFSARHLVEKANSEASRRKLLILLTDGDDRQSKLKIEEVLKFLKDNQIRVYVVGISEEKVSTKIIDRLTKESGGKKFVPKTLSEVPAIIKELSTTIRTP
;
A
#
# COMPACT_ATOMS: atom_id res chain seq x y z
N MET A 1 62.80 54.20 -61.91
CA MET A 1 61.55 53.81 -62.54
C MET A 1 60.90 52.69 -61.73
N LYS A 2 59.60 52.75 -61.56
CA LYS A 2 58.71 51.81 -60.96
C LYS A 2 58.48 51.95 -59.44
N LYS A 3 57.35 52.62 -59.17
CA LYS A 3 56.68 52.76 -57.91
C LYS A 3 56.06 51.40 -57.48
N VAL A 4 56.13 51.04 -56.20
CA VAL A 4 55.40 49.95 -55.65
C VAL A 4 54.51 50.52 -54.50
N PHE A 5 53.21 50.45 -54.74
CA PHE A 5 52.18 50.81 -53.78
C PHE A 5 52.10 49.72 -52.72
N SER A 6 52.25 50.11 -51.48
CA SER A 6 51.96 49.23 -50.34
C SER A 6 50.55 49.45 -49.81
N SER A 7 49.69 48.51 -50.06
CA SER A 7 48.33 48.51 -49.50
C SER A 7 48.37 47.98 -48.09
N ILE A 8 48.00 48.78 -47.11
CA ILE A 8 47.77 48.39 -45.75
C ILE A 8 46.37 47.80 -45.69
N VAL A 9 46.29 46.50 -45.46
CA VAL A 9 44.98 45.79 -45.13
C VAL A 9 44.81 45.87 -43.63
N LEU A 10 43.83 46.65 -43.22
CA LEU A 10 43.37 46.75 -41.85
C LEU A 10 42.48 45.55 -41.53
N LEU A 11 42.98 44.57 -40.78
CA LEU A 11 42.21 43.43 -40.30
C LEU A 11 41.40 43.80 -39.05
N LEU A 12 40.12 43.95 -39.28
CA LEU A 12 39.13 44.17 -38.20
C LEU A 12 38.81 42.83 -37.57
N VAL A 13 39.38 42.54 -36.38
CA VAL A 13 39.05 41.32 -35.59
C VAL A 13 37.77 41.61 -34.82
N LEU A 14 36.63 41.12 -35.34
CA LEU A 14 35.38 41.03 -34.56
C LEU A 14 35.53 39.91 -33.51
N SER A 15 35.69 40.29 -32.25
CA SER A 15 35.55 39.39 -31.12
C SER A 15 34.08 39.06 -30.86
N LEU A 16 33.65 37.91 -31.35
CA LEU A 16 32.36 37.28 -30.93
C LEU A 16 32.51 36.78 -29.51
N ALA A 17 32.02 37.57 -28.55
CA ALA A 17 31.84 37.08 -27.18
C ALA A 17 30.67 36.09 -27.16
N ASN A 18 30.98 34.79 -27.19
CA ASN A 18 30.02 33.74 -26.89
C ASN A 18 29.63 33.81 -25.40
N SER A 19 28.48 34.41 -25.12
CA SER A 19 27.83 34.30 -23.83
C SER A 19 27.32 32.86 -23.67
N PHE A 20 28.13 31.99 -23.09
CA PHE A 20 27.62 30.72 -22.53
C PHE A 20 26.75 31.07 -21.35
N ALA A 21 25.43 31.16 -21.58
CA ALA A 21 24.49 31.09 -20.51
C ALA A 21 24.66 29.73 -19.81
N GLN A 22 25.30 29.73 -18.65
CA GLN A 22 25.31 28.59 -17.75
C GLN A 22 23.86 28.33 -17.31
N ASN A 23 23.20 27.37 -17.97
CA ASN A 23 22.00 26.74 -17.44
C ASN A 23 22.39 26.04 -16.14
N LYS A 24 22.21 26.75 -15.03
CA LYS A 24 22.24 26.17 -13.69
C LYS A 24 21.16 25.07 -13.67
N PRO A 25 21.50 23.79 -13.48
CA PRO A 25 20.47 22.78 -13.35
C PRO A 25 19.58 23.20 -12.18
N ALA A 26 18.26 23.32 -12.46
CA ALA A 26 17.28 23.54 -11.43
C ALA A 26 17.54 22.51 -10.33
N ALA A 27 17.63 22.98 -9.08
CA ALA A 27 17.76 22.12 -7.94
C ALA A 27 16.60 21.14 -7.97
N GLY A 28 16.89 19.91 -8.41
CA GLY A 28 15.95 18.83 -8.37
C GLY A 28 15.54 18.67 -6.92
N THR A 29 14.27 18.86 -6.66
CA THR A 29 13.65 18.49 -5.38
C THR A 29 13.99 17.02 -5.19
N THR A 30 14.88 16.72 -4.25
CA THR A 30 15.21 15.35 -3.89
C THR A 30 13.95 14.76 -3.28
N GLN A 31 13.07 14.19 -4.12
CA GLN A 31 11.97 13.39 -3.63
C GLN A 31 12.63 12.27 -2.80
N LYS A 32 12.42 12.33 -1.50
CA LYS A 32 12.88 11.30 -0.58
C LYS A 32 12.34 9.98 -1.13
N ALA A 33 13.23 9.12 -1.62
CA ALA A 33 12.84 7.85 -2.20
C ALA A 33 11.94 7.13 -1.21
N THR A 34 10.70 6.88 -1.58
CA THR A 34 9.75 6.13 -0.75
C THR A 34 10.17 4.67 -0.80
N VAL A 35 10.30 4.05 0.37
CA VAL A 35 10.60 2.62 0.47
C VAL A 35 9.44 1.84 -0.16
N PRO A 36 9.70 0.95 -1.13
CA PRO A 36 8.66 0.11 -1.74
C PRO A 36 7.99 -0.78 -0.70
N ILE A 37 6.73 -1.13 -0.93
CA ILE A 37 5.93 -1.90 -0.01
C ILE A 37 5.44 -3.17 -0.70
N SER A 38 5.54 -4.31 0.00
CA SER A 38 4.86 -5.56 -0.35
C SER A 38 3.76 -5.78 0.67
N TYR A 39 2.49 -5.84 0.24
CA TYR A 39 1.41 -5.93 1.19
C TYR A 39 0.20 -6.71 0.71
N GLY A 40 -0.57 -7.24 1.66
CA GLY A 40 -1.86 -7.86 1.42
C GLY A 40 -3.01 -6.99 1.88
N ILE A 41 -4.06 -6.89 1.07
CA ILE A 41 -5.37 -6.42 1.50
C ILE A 41 -6.17 -7.67 1.89
N VAL A 42 -6.58 -7.75 3.16
CA VAL A 42 -7.29 -8.89 3.74
C VAL A 42 -8.70 -8.45 4.11
N VAL A 43 -9.69 -8.92 3.36
CA VAL A 43 -11.05 -8.43 3.43
C VAL A 43 -11.96 -9.43 4.13
N ASP A 44 -12.55 -8.99 5.22
CA ASP A 44 -13.65 -9.71 5.89
C ASP A 44 -14.91 -9.68 5.03
N ASN A 45 -15.36 -10.87 4.66
CA ASN A 45 -16.51 -11.08 3.80
C ASN A 45 -17.62 -11.86 4.54
N SER A 46 -17.63 -11.77 5.86
CA SER A 46 -18.62 -12.43 6.73
C SER A 46 -20.02 -11.81 6.58
N GLY A 47 -20.99 -12.46 7.20
CA GLY A 47 -22.40 -12.06 7.07
C GLY A 47 -22.72 -10.65 7.59
N SER A 48 -21.90 -10.08 8.48
CA SER A 48 -22.02 -8.70 8.98
C SER A 48 -21.80 -7.64 7.90
N PHE A 49 -21.11 -8.01 6.81
CA PHE A 49 -20.84 -7.10 5.69
C PHE A 49 -21.83 -7.17 4.54
N ARG A 50 -22.92 -7.95 4.69
CA ARG A 50 -23.88 -8.15 3.59
C ARG A 50 -24.45 -6.84 3.03
N SER A 51 -24.81 -5.90 3.90
CA SER A 51 -25.35 -4.59 3.53
C SER A 51 -24.30 -3.57 3.07
N MET A 52 -23.02 -3.87 3.32
CA MET A 52 -21.90 -2.95 3.07
C MET A 52 -20.90 -3.48 2.05
N LEU A 53 -21.15 -4.61 1.38
CA LEU A 53 -20.17 -5.24 0.52
C LEU A 53 -19.64 -4.29 -0.57
N ASP A 54 -20.53 -3.61 -1.28
CA ASP A 54 -20.14 -2.65 -2.33
C ASP A 54 -19.20 -1.57 -1.76
N ARG A 55 -19.50 -1.13 -0.54
CA ARG A 55 -18.66 -0.12 0.13
C ARG A 55 -17.29 -0.65 0.53
N ILE A 56 -17.23 -1.92 0.98
CA ILE A 56 -15.95 -2.56 1.31
C ILE A 56 -15.09 -2.76 0.05
N ILE A 57 -15.72 -3.14 -1.06
CA ILE A 57 -15.05 -3.24 -2.37
C ILE A 57 -14.47 -1.88 -2.78
N GLU A 58 -15.25 -0.79 -2.67
CA GLU A 58 -14.77 0.56 -2.95
C GLU A 58 -13.59 0.93 -2.07
N ILE A 59 -13.65 0.64 -0.76
CA ILE A 59 -12.56 0.92 0.17
C ILE A 59 -11.29 0.16 -0.20
N ALA A 60 -11.40 -1.11 -0.58
CA ALA A 60 -10.26 -1.90 -1.04
C ALA A 60 -9.64 -1.29 -2.32
N LYS A 61 -10.47 -0.85 -3.27
CA LYS A 61 -10.01 -0.16 -4.48
C LYS A 61 -9.36 1.19 -4.17
N ASP A 62 -9.94 1.99 -3.29
CA ASP A 62 -9.37 3.27 -2.88
C ASP A 62 -7.99 3.10 -2.22
N ILE A 63 -7.78 2.02 -1.45
CA ILE A 63 -6.47 1.67 -0.91
C ILE A 63 -5.47 1.35 -2.04
N VAL A 64 -5.90 0.59 -3.04
CA VAL A 64 -5.09 0.25 -4.23
C VAL A 64 -4.71 1.52 -5.01
N GLU A 65 -5.61 2.52 -5.10
CA GLU A 65 -5.30 3.78 -5.80
C GLU A 65 -4.12 4.55 -5.19
N GLU A 66 -3.87 4.39 -3.89
CA GLU A 66 -2.74 5.00 -3.20
C GLU A 66 -1.38 4.31 -3.49
N ASN A 67 -1.36 3.19 -4.23
CA ASN A 67 -0.14 2.48 -4.60
C ASN A 67 0.81 3.36 -5.42
N LYS A 68 2.09 3.24 -5.11
CA LYS A 68 3.18 3.76 -5.93
C LYS A 68 3.62 2.71 -6.94
N ALA A 69 4.37 3.12 -7.95
CA ALA A 69 4.75 2.27 -9.07
C ALA A 69 5.48 0.96 -8.66
N ASP A 70 6.24 1.03 -7.56
CA ASP A 70 7.03 -0.11 -7.08
C ASP A 70 6.35 -0.90 -5.96
N ASP A 71 5.14 -0.53 -5.56
CA ASP A 71 4.37 -1.29 -4.56
C ASP A 71 3.77 -2.53 -5.21
N GLU A 72 3.86 -3.66 -4.54
CA GLU A 72 3.19 -4.89 -4.95
C GLU A 72 2.15 -5.30 -3.93
N THR A 73 0.99 -5.74 -4.41
CA THR A 73 -0.18 -6.00 -3.58
C THR A 73 -0.82 -7.32 -3.97
N PHE A 74 -1.28 -8.08 -3.00
CA PHE A 74 -2.18 -9.21 -3.18
C PHE A 74 -3.50 -8.97 -2.45
N LEU A 75 -4.56 -9.67 -2.87
CA LEU A 75 -5.90 -9.53 -2.33
C LEU A 75 -6.41 -10.88 -1.81
N VAL A 76 -6.82 -10.90 -0.54
CA VAL A 76 -7.44 -12.05 0.11
C VAL A 76 -8.82 -11.65 0.61
N ARG A 77 -9.81 -12.50 0.40
CA ARG A 77 -11.08 -12.46 1.13
C ARG A 77 -11.15 -13.60 2.12
N PHE A 78 -11.86 -13.42 3.21
CA PHE A 78 -12.08 -14.50 4.18
C PHE A 78 -13.44 -14.42 4.85
N VAL A 79 -13.88 -15.56 5.33
CA VAL A 79 -15.04 -15.71 6.21
C VAL A 79 -14.65 -16.58 7.39
N SER A 80 -14.60 -17.91 7.22
CA SER A 80 -14.20 -18.91 8.21
C SER A 80 -12.84 -19.50 7.87
N THR A 81 -12.28 -20.30 8.75
CA THR A 81 -10.95 -20.94 8.57
C THR A 81 -10.82 -21.71 7.24
N ASP A 82 -11.91 -22.35 6.80
CA ASP A 82 -12.00 -23.13 5.55
C ASP A 82 -12.40 -22.30 4.33
N LYS A 83 -12.67 -21.01 4.53
CA LYS A 83 -13.10 -20.06 3.50
C LYS A 83 -12.21 -18.83 3.48
N ILE A 84 -10.92 -19.05 3.29
CA ILE A 84 -9.91 -18.03 3.02
C ILE A 84 -9.45 -18.22 1.59
N SER A 85 -9.62 -17.19 0.76
CA SER A 85 -9.35 -17.27 -0.68
C SER A 85 -8.43 -16.15 -1.12
N LEU A 86 -7.33 -16.51 -1.79
CA LEU A 86 -6.50 -15.58 -2.53
C LEU A 86 -7.24 -15.22 -3.82
N LEU A 87 -7.70 -13.99 -3.95
CA LEU A 87 -8.41 -13.49 -5.13
C LEU A 87 -7.43 -13.02 -6.21
N GLN A 88 -6.36 -12.37 -5.80
CA GLN A 88 -5.28 -11.89 -6.67
C GLN A 88 -3.95 -12.11 -5.97
N ASP A 89 -3.00 -12.78 -6.63
CA ASP A 89 -1.61 -12.88 -6.19
C ASP A 89 -0.88 -11.56 -6.39
N PHE A 90 0.35 -11.45 -5.94
CA PHE A 90 1.14 -10.23 -6.03
C PHE A 90 1.15 -9.64 -7.43
N THR A 91 0.76 -8.38 -7.53
CA THR A 91 0.80 -7.59 -8.75
C THR A 91 1.05 -6.12 -8.43
N VAL A 92 1.61 -5.38 -9.40
CA VAL A 92 1.71 -3.92 -9.39
C VAL A 92 0.55 -3.29 -10.17
N SER A 93 -0.27 -4.11 -10.84
CA SER A 93 -1.39 -3.66 -11.66
C SER A 93 -2.62 -3.36 -10.82
N LYS A 94 -2.98 -2.08 -10.74
CA LYS A 94 -4.22 -1.65 -10.08
C LYS A 94 -5.45 -2.27 -10.74
N ASP A 95 -5.46 -2.38 -12.06
CA ASP A 95 -6.59 -2.94 -12.81
C ASP A 95 -6.84 -4.42 -12.49
N GLU A 96 -5.79 -5.21 -12.23
CA GLU A 96 -5.94 -6.60 -11.80
C GLU A 96 -6.55 -6.69 -10.41
N LEU A 97 -6.06 -5.85 -9.48
CA LEU A 97 -6.59 -5.77 -8.12
C LEU A 97 -8.05 -5.30 -8.09
N HIS A 98 -8.41 -4.30 -8.92
CA HIS A 98 -9.79 -3.82 -9.03
C HIS A 98 -10.72 -4.90 -9.55
N ARG A 99 -10.33 -5.63 -10.60
CA ARG A 99 -11.13 -6.75 -11.13
C ARG A 99 -11.33 -7.84 -10.09
N ALA A 100 -10.26 -8.21 -9.37
CA ALA A 100 -10.36 -9.19 -8.30
C ALA A 100 -11.26 -8.72 -7.14
N ALA A 101 -11.24 -7.43 -6.81
CA ALA A 101 -12.14 -6.86 -5.81
C ALA A 101 -13.61 -6.90 -6.26
N ASP A 102 -13.88 -6.66 -7.56
CA ASP A 102 -15.24 -6.74 -8.13
C ASP A 102 -15.81 -8.16 -8.16
N GLU A 103 -14.97 -9.19 -8.06
CA GLU A 103 -15.41 -10.58 -7.98
C GLU A 103 -15.85 -11.01 -6.56
N MET A 104 -15.70 -10.14 -5.56
CA MET A 104 -16.15 -10.45 -4.19
C MET A 104 -17.68 -10.55 -4.12
N TYR A 105 -18.17 -11.54 -3.38
CA TYR A 105 -19.58 -11.74 -3.09
C TYR A 105 -19.75 -12.16 -1.63
N VAL A 106 -20.89 -11.85 -1.03
CA VAL A 106 -21.19 -12.25 0.35
C VAL A 106 -21.34 -13.76 0.44
N GLU A 107 -20.51 -14.40 1.23
CA GLU A 107 -20.57 -15.84 1.42
C GLU A 107 -21.24 -16.26 2.72
N GLY A 108 -21.23 -15.38 3.72
CA GLY A 108 -21.79 -15.64 5.05
C GLY A 108 -20.97 -16.67 5.85
N GLY A 109 -21.04 -16.57 7.16
CA GLY A 109 -20.32 -17.47 8.07
C GLY A 109 -19.80 -16.73 9.30
N LEU A 110 -19.10 -17.45 10.15
CA LEU A 110 -18.48 -16.91 11.36
C LEU A 110 -17.02 -16.51 11.04
N THR A 111 -16.65 -15.34 11.46
CA THR A 111 -15.39 -14.68 11.11
C THR A 111 -14.17 -15.36 11.74
N ALA A 112 -13.12 -15.64 10.96
CA ALA A 112 -11.85 -16.22 11.39
C ALA A 112 -10.67 -15.27 11.07
N ILE A 113 -10.58 -14.16 11.79
CA ILE A 113 -9.61 -13.09 11.55
C ILE A 113 -8.17 -13.57 11.71
N LEU A 114 -7.88 -14.29 12.81
CA LEU A 114 -6.51 -14.70 13.11
C LEU A 114 -5.98 -15.70 12.08
N ASP A 115 -6.84 -16.63 11.61
CA ASP A 115 -6.47 -17.58 10.58
C ASP A 115 -6.22 -16.89 9.23
N ALA A 116 -7.02 -15.87 8.89
CA ALA A 116 -6.84 -15.09 7.68
C ALA A 116 -5.57 -14.22 7.71
N VAL A 117 -5.25 -13.64 8.86
CA VAL A 117 -4.00 -12.89 9.07
C VAL A 117 -2.79 -13.81 8.95
N ASP A 118 -2.83 -15.02 9.56
CA ASP A 118 -1.73 -15.99 9.45
C ASP A 118 -1.54 -16.48 8.02
N PHE A 119 -2.63 -16.85 7.33
CA PHE A 119 -2.59 -17.23 5.91
C PHE A 119 -1.92 -16.15 5.06
N SER A 120 -2.36 -14.90 5.22
CA SER A 120 -1.87 -13.77 4.45
C SER A 120 -0.41 -13.43 4.81
N ALA A 121 -0.03 -13.56 6.08
CA ALA A 121 1.34 -13.33 6.52
C ALA A 121 2.31 -14.38 5.95
N ARG A 122 1.90 -15.65 5.89
CA ARG A 122 2.70 -16.72 5.26
C ARG A 122 2.85 -16.50 3.77
N HIS A 123 1.76 -16.16 3.09
CA HIS A 123 1.78 -15.82 1.66
C HIS A 123 2.75 -14.65 1.39
N LEU A 124 2.69 -13.61 2.22
CA LEU A 124 3.59 -12.46 2.14
C LEU A 124 5.07 -12.84 2.30
N VAL A 125 5.39 -13.77 3.21
CA VAL A 125 6.77 -14.24 3.42
C VAL A 125 7.25 -15.09 2.24
N GLU A 126 6.39 -15.94 1.70
CA GLU A 126 6.74 -16.88 0.64
C GLU A 126 6.86 -16.25 -0.74
N LYS A 127 6.02 -15.26 -1.04
CA LYS A 127 5.81 -14.76 -2.40
C LYS A 127 6.25 -13.33 -2.65
N ALA A 128 6.38 -12.49 -1.61
CA ALA A 128 6.82 -11.13 -1.78
C ALA A 128 8.20 -11.04 -2.42
N ASN A 129 8.42 -9.98 -3.18
CA ASN A 129 9.74 -9.66 -3.73
C ASN A 129 10.79 -9.64 -2.61
N SER A 130 11.90 -10.33 -2.82
CA SER A 130 12.94 -10.56 -1.82
C SER A 130 13.89 -9.37 -1.59
N GLU A 131 13.65 -8.22 -2.23
CA GLU A 131 14.45 -7.03 -1.99
C GLU A 131 14.42 -6.62 -0.52
N ALA A 132 15.58 -6.58 0.12
CA ALA A 132 15.72 -6.37 1.55
C ALA A 132 15.19 -5.00 2.05
N SER A 133 15.07 -4.03 1.16
CA SER A 133 14.57 -2.69 1.47
C SER A 133 13.03 -2.58 1.53
N ARG A 134 12.31 -3.60 1.06
CA ARG A 134 10.83 -3.56 1.00
C ARG A 134 10.20 -3.77 2.37
N ARG A 135 9.16 -3.00 2.67
CA ARG A 135 8.36 -3.20 3.88
C ARG A 135 7.29 -4.24 3.63
N LYS A 136 7.08 -5.09 4.63
CA LYS A 136 6.03 -6.11 4.62
C LYS A 136 4.91 -5.69 5.57
N LEU A 137 3.67 -5.65 5.07
CA LEU A 137 2.52 -5.31 5.90
C LEU A 137 1.23 -5.96 5.40
N LEU A 138 0.25 -6.00 6.28
CA LEU A 138 -1.12 -6.40 5.96
C LEU A 138 -2.07 -5.23 6.28
N ILE A 139 -3.04 -5.01 5.42
CA ILE A 139 -4.16 -4.08 5.64
C ILE A 139 -5.42 -4.93 5.76
N LEU A 140 -5.98 -4.98 6.95
CA LEU A 140 -7.17 -5.76 7.27
C LEU A 140 -8.41 -4.85 7.29
N LEU A 141 -9.43 -5.24 6.53
CA LEU A 141 -10.76 -4.62 6.54
C LEU A 141 -11.72 -5.56 7.28
N THR A 142 -12.22 -5.17 8.45
CA THR A 142 -13.04 -6.04 9.32
C THR A 142 -13.84 -5.24 10.35
N ASP A 143 -14.91 -5.82 10.91
CA ASP A 143 -15.60 -5.32 12.10
C ASP A 143 -14.90 -5.74 13.41
N GLY A 144 -13.89 -6.59 13.33
CA GLY A 144 -13.06 -7.04 14.45
C GLY A 144 -13.63 -8.16 15.30
N ASP A 145 -14.75 -8.74 14.91
CA ASP A 145 -15.42 -9.79 15.69
C ASP A 145 -14.94 -11.19 15.26
N ASP A 146 -13.83 -11.63 15.83
CA ASP A 146 -13.28 -12.97 15.59
C ASP A 146 -14.02 -14.06 16.37
N ARG A 147 -14.74 -14.90 15.66
CA ARG A 147 -15.62 -15.92 16.26
C ARG A 147 -15.15 -17.35 16.06
N GLN A 148 -14.32 -17.62 15.06
CA GLN A 148 -14.06 -18.99 14.65
C GLN A 148 -12.61 -19.29 14.29
N SER A 149 -11.66 -18.41 14.60
CA SER A 149 -10.25 -18.70 14.38
C SER A 149 -9.80 -19.93 15.18
N LYS A 150 -9.05 -20.80 14.54
CA LYS A 150 -8.41 -21.98 15.18
C LYS A 150 -7.09 -21.62 15.83
N LEU A 151 -6.38 -20.65 15.24
CA LEU A 151 -5.11 -20.18 15.75
C LEU A 151 -5.29 -19.27 16.96
N LYS A 152 -4.34 -19.33 17.87
CA LYS A 152 -4.27 -18.40 19.00
C LYS A 152 -3.55 -17.12 18.57
N ILE A 153 -3.98 -16.01 19.12
CA ILE A 153 -3.40 -14.71 18.78
C ILE A 153 -1.90 -14.63 19.09
N GLU A 154 -1.41 -15.36 20.11
CA GLU A 154 0.01 -15.44 20.46
C GLU A 154 0.84 -16.05 19.35
N GLU A 155 0.32 -17.09 18.68
CA GLU A 155 0.99 -17.77 17.57
C GLU A 155 1.10 -16.84 16.36
N VAL A 156 0.00 -16.18 16.02
CA VAL A 156 -0.05 -15.21 14.91
C VAL A 156 0.90 -14.04 15.18
N LEU A 157 0.84 -13.44 16.37
CA LEU A 157 1.70 -12.32 16.74
C LEU A 157 3.18 -12.69 16.74
N LYS A 158 3.51 -13.91 17.17
CA LYS A 158 4.89 -14.41 17.09
C LYS A 158 5.36 -14.44 15.64
N PHE A 159 4.57 -15.04 14.74
CA PHE A 159 4.90 -15.11 13.31
C PHE A 159 5.09 -13.73 12.68
N LEU A 160 4.17 -12.79 12.95
CA LEU A 160 4.25 -11.41 12.47
C LEU A 160 5.54 -10.71 12.92
N LYS A 161 5.90 -10.84 14.21
CA LYS A 161 7.11 -10.24 14.78
C LYS A 161 8.39 -10.85 14.20
N ASP A 162 8.46 -12.18 14.13
CA ASP A 162 9.63 -12.89 13.60
C ASP A 162 9.92 -12.51 12.13
N ASN A 163 8.89 -12.16 11.36
CA ASN A 163 8.98 -11.76 9.96
C ASN A 163 8.87 -10.25 9.69
N GLN A 164 8.82 -9.43 10.76
CA GLN A 164 8.73 -7.95 10.69
C GLN A 164 7.52 -7.46 9.89
N ILE A 165 6.38 -8.16 9.98
CA ILE A 165 5.14 -7.82 9.31
C ILE A 165 4.30 -6.93 10.21
N ARG A 166 3.95 -5.72 9.74
CA ARG A 166 3.05 -4.81 10.45
C ARG A 166 1.61 -5.02 9.99
N VAL A 167 0.67 -4.98 10.91
CA VAL A 167 -0.77 -5.10 10.60
C VAL A 167 -1.45 -3.75 10.83
N TYR A 168 -2.04 -3.23 9.76
CA TYR A 168 -2.90 -2.05 9.81
C TYR A 168 -4.35 -2.52 9.68
N VAL A 169 -5.26 -1.89 10.39
CA VAL A 169 -6.67 -2.27 10.37
C VAL A 169 -7.53 -1.05 10.06
N VAL A 170 -8.40 -1.18 9.07
CA VAL A 170 -9.53 -0.26 8.88
C VAL A 170 -10.77 -0.98 9.41
N GLY A 171 -11.20 -0.56 10.59
CA GLY A 171 -12.35 -1.14 11.28
C GLY A 171 -13.63 -0.52 10.76
N ILE A 172 -14.52 -1.34 10.16
CA ILE A 172 -15.76 -0.88 9.55
C ILE A 172 -16.92 -1.71 10.10
N SER A 173 -17.99 -1.07 10.53
CA SER A 173 -19.18 -1.74 11.02
C SER A 173 -20.38 -0.78 10.95
N GLU A 174 -21.59 -1.29 10.73
CA GLU A 174 -22.83 -0.52 10.90
C GLU A 174 -23.14 -0.22 12.35
N GLU A 175 -22.70 -1.10 13.26
CA GLU A 175 -22.94 -0.95 14.70
C GLU A 175 -21.69 -0.47 15.43
N LYS A 176 -20.91 -1.39 15.95
CA LYS A 176 -19.70 -1.11 16.71
C LYS A 176 -18.57 -2.06 16.31
N VAL A 177 -17.42 -1.51 15.98
CA VAL A 177 -16.20 -2.28 15.74
C VAL A 177 -15.74 -2.92 17.06
N SER A 178 -15.50 -4.24 17.03
CA SER A 178 -14.87 -4.96 18.13
C SER A 178 -13.36 -4.72 18.10
N THR A 179 -12.82 -4.08 19.13
CA THR A 179 -11.41 -3.64 19.09
C THR A 179 -10.45 -4.57 19.80
N LYS A 180 -10.92 -5.58 20.53
CA LYS A 180 -10.06 -6.42 21.38
C LYS A 180 -8.90 -7.10 20.60
N ILE A 181 -9.24 -7.77 19.49
CA ILE A 181 -8.24 -8.45 18.64
C ILE A 181 -7.49 -7.43 17.79
N ILE A 182 -8.19 -6.45 17.22
CA ILE A 182 -7.60 -5.36 16.44
C ILE A 182 -6.52 -4.62 17.24
N ASP A 183 -6.79 -4.28 18.50
CA ASP A 183 -5.84 -3.57 19.36
C ASP A 183 -4.56 -4.37 19.60
N ARG A 184 -4.69 -5.68 19.79
CA ARG A 184 -3.53 -6.54 19.96
C ARG A 184 -2.74 -6.70 18.66
N LEU A 185 -3.41 -7.00 17.55
CA LEU A 185 -2.78 -7.17 16.24
C LEU A 185 -1.98 -5.92 15.85
N THR A 186 -2.61 -4.74 15.94
CA THR A 186 -1.95 -3.50 15.52
C THR A 186 -0.83 -3.09 16.47
N LYS A 187 -1.09 -3.06 17.78
CA LYS A 187 -0.11 -2.63 18.79
C LYS A 187 1.13 -3.53 18.79
N GLU A 188 0.92 -4.85 18.79
CA GLU A 188 2.03 -5.79 18.97
C GLU A 188 2.81 -6.06 17.69
N SER A 189 2.23 -5.82 16.48
CA SER A 189 2.94 -5.88 15.20
C SER A 189 3.61 -4.54 14.82
N GLY A 190 3.34 -3.45 15.56
CA GLY A 190 3.86 -2.12 15.25
C GLY A 190 3.09 -1.40 14.14
N GLY A 191 1.85 -1.79 13.89
CA GLY A 191 0.92 -1.12 12.97
C GLY A 191 -0.01 -0.14 13.67
N LYS A 192 -1.15 0.16 13.01
CA LYS A 192 -2.14 1.13 13.52
C LYS A 192 -3.56 0.73 13.11
N LYS A 193 -4.54 1.03 13.96
CA LYS A 193 -5.96 0.93 13.60
C LYS A 193 -6.53 2.28 13.21
N PHE A 194 -7.48 2.23 12.29
CA PHE A 194 -8.30 3.34 11.83
C PHE A 194 -9.76 2.92 11.95
N VAL A 195 -10.55 3.63 12.74
CA VAL A 195 -11.96 3.32 12.97
C VAL A 195 -12.76 4.58 12.65
N PRO A 196 -13.27 4.73 11.42
CA PRO A 196 -14.11 5.87 11.06
C PRO A 196 -15.40 5.86 11.88
N LYS A 197 -15.83 7.03 12.31
CA LYS A 197 -17.15 7.19 12.95
C LYS A 197 -18.28 7.18 11.93
N THR A 198 -17.99 7.61 10.73
CA THR A 198 -18.91 7.64 9.60
C THR A 198 -18.22 7.22 8.32
N LEU A 199 -18.94 6.71 7.35
CA LEU A 199 -18.39 6.33 6.05
C LEU A 199 -17.81 7.53 5.28
N SER A 200 -18.26 8.75 5.57
CA SER A 200 -17.70 9.97 4.96
C SER A 200 -16.27 10.30 5.38
N GLU A 201 -15.79 9.73 6.51
CA GLU A 201 -14.41 9.89 6.98
C GLU A 201 -13.42 8.95 6.26
N VAL A 202 -13.92 7.91 5.61
CA VAL A 202 -13.08 6.85 5.00
C VAL A 202 -12.05 7.39 4.00
N PRO A 203 -12.36 8.31 3.07
CA PRO A 203 -11.36 8.84 2.14
C PRO A 203 -10.18 9.54 2.84
N ALA A 204 -10.45 10.27 3.93
CA ALA A 204 -9.39 10.91 4.72
C ALA A 204 -8.54 9.87 5.46
N ILE A 205 -9.17 8.81 5.97
CA ILE A 205 -8.50 7.69 6.64
C ILE A 205 -7.59 6.93 5.68
N ILE A 206 -8.02 6.69 4.43
CA ILE A 206 -7.18 6.02 3.43
C ILE A 206 -5.92 6.83 3.12
N LYS A 207 -6.03 8.14 3.00
CA LYS A 207 -4.86 9.03 2.83
C LYS A 207 -3.94 9.00 4.04
N GLU A 208 -4.49 8.99 5.25
CA GLU A 208 -3.71 8.87 6.48
C GLU A 208 -3.01 7.49 6.55
N LEU A 209 -3.72 6.41 6.22
CA LEU A 209 -3.16 5.07 6.12
C LEU A 209 -1.99 5.04 5.13
N SER A 210 -2.19 5.53 3.90
CA SER A 210 -1.16 5.58 2.85
C SER A 210 0.10 6.33 3.31
N THR A 211 -0.06 7.42 4.06
CA THR A 211 1.05 8.17 4.66
C THR A 211 1.72 7.37 5.78
N THR A 212 0.92 6.77 6.66
CA THR A 212 1.40 6.04 7.85
C THR A 212 2.22 4.81 7.48
N ILE A 213 1.78 4.01 6.50
CA ILE A 213 2.50 2.81 6.06
C ILE A 213 3.86 3.11 5.44
N ARG A 214 4.09 4.34 5.00
CA ARG A 214 5.35 4.81 4.39
C ARG A 214 6.28 5.50 5.38
N THR A 215 5.78 5.85 6.57
CA THR A 215 6.61 6.44 7.62
C THR A 215 7.47 5.35 8.30
N PRO A 216 8.75 5.63 8.59
CA PRO A 216 9.67 4.69 9.24
C PRO A 216 9.17 4.14 10.58
#